data_e29ef85d8ce3d477217b0f662fbb9a50
#
_entry.id   e29ef85d8ce3d477217b0f662fbb9a50
#
_cell.length_a   1.000
_cell.length_b   1.000
_cell.length_c   1.000
_cell.angle_alpha   90.00
_cell.angle_beta   90.00
_cell.angle_gamma   90.00
#
_symmetry.space_group_name_H-M   'P 1'
#
loop_
_entity.id
_entity.type
_entity.pdbx_description
1 polymer ?
#
loop_
_entity_poly.entity_id
_entity_poly.type
_entity_poly.pdbx_seq_one_letter_code
_entity_poly.pdbx_strand_id
1 'polypeptide(L)'
;TWINTGINLADKDLNQKRIDSFKTWWLGQAVQPSRSIHEKLVVFWHNHFATNTSIADDKIKARFWYNHYLTLRQHALGNFKNMVKAVTLDPAMLYFLNGESNVKGSPNENFARELQELYTVGKGPNSKYSEDDVKAAALVLTGHTVSPTAFTYFFDAGKHDSTNKEFSSFYSNKIITGY
;
A
#
# COMPACT_ATOMS: atom_id res chain seq x y z
N THR A 1 8.02 3.67 24.13
CA THR A 1 7.33 4.33 22.99
C THR A 1 6.05 3.57 22.66
N TRP A 2 4.97 4.28 22.35
CA TRP A 2 3.63 3.72 22.06
C TRP A 2 3.60 2.68 20.93
N ILE A 3 4.60 2.65 20.05
CA ILE A 3 4.73 1.70 18.91
C ILE A 3 4.66 0.24 19.40
N ASN A 4 5.20 -0.04 20.58
CA ASN A 4 5.26 -1.37 21.17
C ASN A 4 4.13 -1.65 22.16
N THR A 5 3.24 -0.70 22.41
CA THR A 5 2.08 -0.91 23.27
C THR A 5 0.93 -1.53 22.48
N GLY A 6 0.13 -2.35 23.15
CA GLY A 6 -1.05 -2.97 22.52
C GLY A 6 -1.96 -1.96 21.85
N ILE A 7 -2.59 -2.37 20.74
CA ILE A 7 -3.54 -1.52 20.01
C ILE A 7 -4.87 -1.58 20.75
N ASN A 8 -5.26 -0.47 21.36
CA ASN A 8 -6.64 -0.31 21.81
C ASN A 8 -7.46 0.27 20.64
N LEU A 9 -8.26 -0.55 20.00
CA LEU A 9 -9.08 -0.18 18.86
C LEU A 9 -10.23 0.75 19.21
N ALA A 10 -10.68 0.74 20.47
CA ALA A 10 -11.84 1.50 20.91
C ALA A 10 -11.50 2.97 21.24
N ASP A 11 -10.22 3.30 21.44
CA ASP A 11 -9.80 4.65 21.85
C ASP A 11 -9.37 5.48 20.65
N LYS A 12 -10.32 6.21 20.07
CA LYS A 12 -10.11 7.11 18.92
C LYS A 12 -9.16 8.26 19.27
N ASP A 13 -9.30 8.84 20.45
CA ASP A 13 -8.49 9.97 20.90
C ASP A 13 -7.03 9.56 21.07
N LEU A 14 -6.78 8.37 21.60
CA LEU A 14 -5.44 7.83 21.74
C LEU A 14 -4.81 7.56 20.35
N ASN A 15 -5.58 7.04 19.41
CA ASN A 15 -5.08 6.81 18.05
C ASN A 15 -4.72 8.15 17.38
N GLN A 16 -5.54 9.18 17.52
CA GLN A 16 -5.23 10.51 16.98
C GLN A 16 -3.95 11.09 17.59
N LYS A 17 -3.81 11.05 18.92
CA LYS A 17 -2.59 11.51 19.60
C LYS A 17 -1.33 10.76 19.12
N ARG A 18 -1.45 9.47 18.82
CA ARG A 18 -0.35 8.66 18.27
C ARG A 18 0.00 9.09 16.85
N ILE A 19 -1.00 9.38 16.01
CA ILE A 19 -0.81 9.89 14.65
C ILE A 19 -0.09 11.24 14.69
N ASP A 20 -0.52 12.16 15.55
CA ASP A 20 0.08 13.50 15.66
C ASP A 20 1.51 13.43 16.20
N SER A 21 1.74 12.56 17.18
CA SER A 21 3.09 12.27 17.69
C SER A 21 4.00 11.69 16.60
N PHE A 22 3.48 10.78 15.77
CA PHE A 22 4.23 10.24 14.65
C PHE A 22 4.56 11.31 13.60
N LYS A 23 3.59 12.12 13.20
CA LYS A 23 3.80 13.22 12.24
C LYS A 23 4.87 14.20 12.72
N THR A 24 4.79 14.62 13.98
CA THR A 24 5.76 15.53 14.59
C THR A 24 7.17 14.91 14.60
N TRP A 25 7.26 13.65 15.01
CA TRP A 25 8.54 12.94 15.03
C TRP A 25 9.11 12.80 13.61
N TRP A 26 8.30 12.40 12.63
CA TRP A 26 8.77 12.21 11.25
C TRP A 26 9.22 13.53 10.62
N LEU A 27 8.42 14.60 10.79
CA LEU A 27 8.83 15.92 10.35
C LEU A 27 10.17 16.33 10.96
N GLY A 28 10.38 16.08 12.24
CA GLY A 28 11.66 16.29 12.93
C GLY A 28 12.81 15.51 12.27
N GLN A 29 12.59 14.26 11.83
CA GLN A 29 13.62 13.51 11.10
C GLN A 29 13.94 14.14 9.73
N ALA A 30 12.93 14.62 9.01
CA ALA A 30 13.09 15.18 7.68
C ALA A 30 13.81 16.53 7.66
N VAL A 31 13.65 17.36 8.70
CA VAL A 31 14.22 18.73 8.76
C VAL A 31 15.55 18.82 9.47
N GLN A 32 16.03 17.79 10.14
CA GLN A 32 17.31 17.82 10.86
C GLN A 32 18.49 17.86 9.87
N PRO A 33 19.41 18.87 9.98
CA PRO A 33 20.51 19.05 9.02
C PRO A 33 21.52 17.89 9.04
N SER A 34 21.68 17.22 10.16
CA SER A 34 22.61 16.10 10.35
C SER A 34 22.13 14.78 9.74
N ARG A 35 20.89 14.74 9.26
CA ARG A 35 20.30 13.54 8.63
C ARG A 35 20.72 13.45 7.17
N SER A 36 20.95 12.23 6.72
CA SER A 36 21.32 11.94 5.34
C SER A 36 20.17 12.26 4.36
N ILE A 37 20.49 12.29 3.06
CA ILE A 37 19.51 12.39 1.98
C ILE A 37 18.41 11.31 2.07
N HIS A 38 18.69 10.24 2.79
CA HIS A 38 17.77 9.11 3.00
C HIS A 38 16.39 9.58 3.52
N GLU A 39 16.36 10.39 4.59
CA GLU A 39 15.09 10.86 5.15
C GLU A 39 14.32 11.77 4.17
N LYS A 40 15.01 12.53 3.35
CA LYS A 40 14.37 13.34 2.28
C LYS A 40 13.78 12.47 1.18
N LEU A 41 14.45 11.37 0.83
CA LEU A 41 13.93 10.40 -0.11
C LEU A 41 12.72 9.65 0.45
N VAL A 42 12.67 9.39 1.76
CA VAL A 42 11.46 8.82 2.39
C VAL A 42 10.27 9.75 2.22
N VAL A 43 10.45 11.06 2.43
CA VAL A 43 9.39 12.07 2.18
C VAL A 43 8.99 12.09 0.69
N PHE A 44 9.96 12.05 -0.21
CA PHE A 44 9.71 11.97 -1.66
C PHE A 44 8.88 10.74 -2.02
N TRP A 45 9.27 9.56 -1.54
CA TRP A 45 8.54 8.31 -1.80
C TRP A 45 7.16 8.29 -1.15
N HIS A 46 6.99 8.90 0.02
CA HIS A 46 5.68 9.04 0.63
C HIS A 46 4.76 9.96 -0.18
N ASN A 47 5.32 10.98 -0.83
CA ASN A 47 4.54 11.82 -1.74
C ASN A 47 4.12 11.07 -3.01
N HIS A 48 4.91 10.09 -3.45
CA HIS A 48 4.58 9.21 -4.57
C HIS A 48 3.58 8.12 -4.18
N PHE A 49 3.84 7.38 -3.10
CA PHE A 49 2.97 6.34 -2.54
C PHE A 49 2.13 6.90 -1.38
N ALA A 50 1.44 7.99 -1.65
CA ALA A 50 0.69 8.70 -0.63
C ALA A 50 -0.43 7.84 -0.06
N THR A 51 -0.58 7.88 1.27
CA THR A 51 -1.72 7.36 1.99
C THR A 51 -2.39 8.48 2.79
N ASN A 52 -3.67 8.36 3.08
CA ASN A 52 -4.40 9.40 3.80
C ASN A 52 -4.56 9.03 5.28
N THR A 53 -4.28 10.01 6.18
CA THR A 53 -4.58 9.92 7.62
C THR A 53 -6.01 10.30 7.95
N SER A 54 -6.82 10.65 6.97
CA SER A 54 -8.19 11.03 7.23
C SER A 54 -8.90 9.91 8.00
N ILE A 55 -9.26 10.22 9.22
CA ILE A 55 -9.74 9.31 10.26
C ILE A 55 -11.21 8.93 10.04
N ALA A 56 -11.81 9.33 8.95
CA ALA A 56 -13.15 8.89 8.61
C ALA A 56 -13.27 7.36 8.62
N ASP A 57 -12.15 6.66 8.46
CA ASP A 57 -12.08 5.22 8.55
C ASP A 57 -11.27 4.79 9.80
N ASP A 58 -11.95 4.31 10.82
CA ASP A 58 -11.36 3.74 12.05
C ASP A 58 -10.38 2.58 11.79
N LYS A 59 -10.24 2.17 10.52
CA LYS A 59 -9.40 1.06 10.09
C LYS A 59 -7.92 1.43 10.06
N ILE A 60 -7.55 2.65 9.66
CA ILE A 60 -6.15 3.06 9.57
C ILE A 60 -5.66 3.57 10.92
N LYS A 61 -4.82 2.80 11.56
CA LYS A 61 -4.23 3.11 12.87
C LYS A 61 -2.82 3.70 12.72
N ALA A 62 -2.39 4.47 13.71
CA ALA A 62 -1.07 5.09 13.73
C ALA A 62 0.09 4.10 13.47
N ARG A 63 -0.08 2.83 13.86
CA ARG A 63 0.89 1.76 13.61
C ARG A 63 1.07 1.44 12.13
N PHE A 64 -0.01 1.47 11.33
CA PHE A 64 0.09 1.26 9.88
C PHE A 64 0.93 2.35 9.21
N TRP A 65 0.76 3.60 9.66
CA TRP A 65 1.53 4.72 9.17
C TRP A 65 3.01 4.61 9.48
N TYR A 66 3.31 4.21 10.71
CA TYR A 66 4.69 3.95 11.09
C TYR A 66 5.31 2.81 10.27
N ASN A 67 4.56 1.72 10.06
CA ASN A 67 5.02 0.61 9.23
C ASN A 67 5.20 1.03 7.77
N HIS A 68 4.27 1.82 7.22
CA HIS A 68 4.40 2.39 5.87
C HIS A 68 5.68 3.25 5.74
N TYR A 69 5.94 4.13 6.71
CA TYR A 69 7.19 4.88 6.77
C TYR A 69 8.40 3.95 6.77
N LEU A 70 8.40 2.88 7.57
CA LEU A 70 9.50 1.92 7.62
C LEU A 70 9.70 1.20 6.28
N THR A 71 8.61 0.81 5.61
CA THR A 71 8.64 0.20 4.28
C THR A 71 9.31 1.14 3.28
N LEU A 72 8.87 2.38 3.22
CA LEU A 72 9.46 3.38 2.34
C LEU A 72 10.94 3.62 2.69
N ARG A 73 11.26 3.75 3.97
CA ARG A 73 12.62 3.98 4.44
C ARG A 73 13.56 2.84 4.08
N GLN A 74 13.12 1.60 4.22
CA GLN A 74 13.92 0.41 3.86
C GLN A 74 14.27 0.39 2.37
N HIS A 75 13.38 0.88 1.52
CA HIS A 75 13.52 0.83 0.07
C HIS A 75 13.94 2.15 -0.57
N ALA A 76 14.07 3.24 0.20
CA ALA A 76 14.25 4.59 -0.32
C ALA A 76 15.46 4.78 -1.26
N LEU A 77 16.54 4.04 -1.04
CA LEU A 77 17.78 4.05 -1.86
C LEU A 77 17.92 2.77 -2.70
N GLY A 78 16.90 1.91 -2.69
CA GLY A 78 16.94 0.60 -3.31
C GLY A 78 16.36 0.55 -4.72
N ASN A 79 15.99 -0.65 -5.11
CA ASN A 79 15.39 -0.92 -6.41
C ASN A 79 13.88 -0.61 -6.37
N PHE A 80 13.40 0.19 -7.32
CA PHE A 80 12.00 0.61 -7.42
C PHE A 80 11.02 -0.57 -7.50
N LYS A 81 11.35 -1.62 -8.27
CA LYS A 81 10.51 -2.82 -8.35
C LYS A 81 10.29 -3.48 -6.97
N ASN A 82 11.34 -3.52 -6.14
CA ASN A 82 11.24 -4.08 -4.80
C ASN A 82 10.40 -3.18 -3.89
N MET A 83 10.52 -1.87 -4.03
CA MET A 83 9.67 -0.90 -3.33
C MET A 83 8.20 -1.09 -3.71
N VAL A 84 7.87 -1.15 -5.01
CA VAL A 84 6.50 -1.38 -5.48
C VAL A 84 5.91 -2.66 -4.89
N LYS A 85 6.68 -3.76 -4.91
CA LYS A 85 6.23 -5.02 -4.29
C LYS A 85 5.93 -4.88 -2.80
N ALA A 86 6.81 -4.20 -2.05
CA ALA A 86 6.63 -4.02 -0.62
C ALA A 86 5.42 -3.12 -0.32
N VAL A 87 5.24 -2.04 -1.09
CA VAL A 87 4.11 -1.11 -0.94
C VAL A 87 2.78 -1.78 -1.33
N THR A 88 2.79 -2.67 -2.34
CA THR A 88 1.58 -3.42 -2.74
C THR A 88 1.03 -4.30 -1.60
N LEU A 89 1.90 -4.78 -0.72
CA LEU A 89 1.54 -5.61 0.43
C LEU A 89 1.45 -4.82 1.75
N ASP A 90 1.59 -3.51 1.67
CA ASP A 90 1.57 -2.64 2.85
C ASP A 90 0.13 -2.47 3.38
N PRO A 91 -0.14 -2.76 4.67
CA PRO A 91 -1.47 -2.63 5.24
C PRO A 91 -2.09 -1.24 5.12
N ALA A 92 -1.30 -0.16 5.19
CA ALA A 92 -1.83 1.20 5.03
C ALA A 92 -2.34 1.43 3.59
N MET A 93 -1.60 0.94 2.59
CA MET A 93 -2.01 1.03 1.19
C MET A 93 -3.21 0.13 0.88
N LEU A 94 -3.24 -1.10 1.41
CA LEU A 94 -4.37 -2.00 1.25
C LEU A 94 -5.67 -1.36 1.78
N TYR A 95 -5.63 -0.73 2.95
CA TYR A 95 -6.81 -0.02 3.47
C TYR A 95 -7.13 1.26 2.69
N PHE A 96 -6.11 2.03 2.32
CA PHE A 96 -6.30 3.30 1.63
C PHE A 96 -6.98 3.15 0.27
N LEU A 97 -6.65 2.06 -0.46
CA LEU A 97 -7.15 1.79 -1.81
C LEU A 97 -8.17 0.66 -1.87
N ASN A 98 -8.72 0.24 -0.72
CA ASN A 98 -9.70 -0.84 -0.58
C ASN A 98 -9.21 -2.19 -1.13
N GLY A 99 -7.90 -2.42 -1.14
CA GLY A 99 -7.29 -3.69 -1.56
C GLY A 99 -7.65 -4.83 -0.62
N GLU A 100 -7.89 -4.54 0.68
CA GLU A 100 -8.29 -5.52 1.68
C GLU A 100 -9.67 -6.13 1.40
N SER A 101 -10.51 -5.44 0.63
CA SER A 101 -11.85 -5.90 0.22
C SER A 101 -11.88 -6.56 -1.15
N ASN A 102 -10.72 -6.65 -1.83
CA ASN A 102 -10.61 -7.26 -3.14
C ASN A 102 -10.62 -8.79 -3.04
N VAL A 103 -11.74 -9.41 -3.44
CA VAL A 103 -11.97 -10.85 -3.26
C VAL A 103 -12.47 -11.50 -4.54
N LYS A 104 -12.24 -12.82 -4.69
CA LYS A 104 -12.79 -13.59 -5.80
C LYS A 104 -14.32 -13.45 -5.86
N GLY A 105 -14.86 -13.37 -7.07
CA GLY A 105 -16.29 -13.19 -7.30
C GLY A 105 -16.79 -11.75 -7.15
N SER A 106 -16.00 -10.87 -6.51
CA SER A 106 -16.27 -9.43 -6.42
C SER A 106 -14.95 -8.66 -6.41
N PRO A 107 -14.16 -8.69 -7.50
CA PRO A 107 -12.88 -8.02 -7.56
C PRO A 107 -13.07 -6.50 -7.49
N ASN A 108 -12.17 -5.84 -6.73
CA ASN A 108 -12.11 -4.40 -6.60
C ASN A 108 -10.91 -3.88 -7.40
N GLU A 109 -11.18 -3.11 -8.44
CA GLU A 109 -10.16 -2.62 -9.36
C GLU A 109 -9.38 -1.41 -8.82
N ASN A 110 -9.83 -0.76 -7.75
CA ASN A 110 -9.29 0.53 -7.32
C ASN A 110 -7.78 0.46 -7.12
N PHE A 111 -7.30 -0.48 -6.30
CA PHE A 111 -5.87 -0.60 -6.06
C PHE A 111 -5.09 -0.99 -7.32
N ALA A 112 -5.60 -1.92 -8.13
CA ALA A 112 -4.97 -2.35 -9.37
C ALA A 112 -4.84 -1.19 -10.38
N ARG A 113 -5.84 -0.33 -10.44
CA ARG A 113 -5.85 0.87 -11.27
C ARG A 113 -4.81 1.88 -10.80
N GLU A 114 -4.83 2.24 -9.52
CA GLU A 114 -3.89 3.22 -8.97
C GLU A 114 -2.44 2.72 -9.05
N LEU A 115 -2.23 1.42 -8.88
CA LEU A 115 -0.90 0.80 -9.03
C LEU A 115 -0.34 1.02 -10.43
N GLN A 116 -1.17 0.97 -11.47
CA GLN A 116 -0.76 1.20 -12.84
C GLN A 116 -0.74 2.70 -13.20
N GLU A 117 -1.80 3.44 -12.85
CA GLU A 117 -1.98 4.84 -13.25
C GLU A 117 -1.09 5.82 -12.48
N LEU A 118 -1.01 5.69 -11.16
CA LEU A 118 -0.31 6.67 -10.33
C LEU A 118 1.08 6.19 -9.91
N TYR A 119 1.26 4.90 -9.71
CA TYR A 119 2.47 4.43 -9.01
C TYR A 119 3.51 3.80 -9.92
N THR A 120 3.15 3.33 -11.12
CA THR A 120 4.13 2.64 -11.99
C THR A 120 4.14 3.09 -13.44
N VAL A 121 3.08 2.84 -14.19
CA VAL A 121 3.05 3.04 -15.65
C VAL A 121 2.74 4.49 -16.02
N GLY A 122 1.87 5.12 -15.25
CA GLY A 122 1.36 6.46 -15.53
C GLY A 122 0.09 6.45 -16.36
N LYS A 123 -0.65 7.57 -16.30
CA LYS A 123 -1.86 7.82 -17.09
C LYS A 123 -1.59 8.87 -18.14
N GLY A 124 -2.00 8.63 -19.36
CA GLY A 124 -1.88 9.62 -20.41
C GLY A 124 -1.94 9.00 -21.81
N PRO A 125 -1.79 9.81 -22.86
CA PRO A 125 -1.93 9.36 -24.25
C PRO A 125 -0.89 8.29 -24.65
N ASN A 126 0.18 8.14 -23.88
CA ASN A 126 1.23 7.15 -24.10
C ASN A 126 1.09 5.91 -23.20
N SER A 127 0.16 5.88 -22.26
CA SER A 127 -0.14 4.66 -21.51
C SER A 127 -0.83 3.66 -22.44
N LYS A 128 -0.26 2.49 -22.58
CA LYS A 128 -0.71 1.46 -23.53
C LYS A 128 -1.35 0.26 -22.87
N TYR A 129 -1.46 0.25 -21.54
CA TYR A 129 -2.23 -0.77 -20.86
C TYR A 129 -3.74 -0.53 -21.07
N SER A 130 -4.50 -1.60 -21.02
CA SER A 130 -5.95 -1.60 -21.27
C SER A 130 -6.75 -1.72 -19.96
N GLU A 131 -8.06 -1.47 -20.03
CA GLU A 131 -8.98 -1.78 -18.92
C GLU A 131 -8.98 -3.27 -18.56
N ASP A 132 -8.73 -4.15 -19.52
CA ASP A 132 -8.62 -5.58 -19.23
C ASP A 132 -7.33 -5.91 -18.47
N ASP A 133 -6.24 -5.15 -18.68
CA ASP A 133 -5.05 -5.26 -17.84
C ASP A 133 -5.31 -4.83 -16.39
N VAL A 134 -6.15 -3.81 -16.19
CA VAL A 134 -6.56 -3.38 -14.84
C VAL A 134 -7.38 -4.49 -14.16
N LYS A 135 -8.34 -5.09 -14.88
CA LYS A 135 -9.14 -6.21 -14.36
C LYS A 135 -8.26 -7.42 -14.05
N ALA A 136 -7.34 -7.77 -14.96
CA ALA A 136 -6.40 -8.87 -14.73
C ALA A 136 -5.54 -8.61 -13.49
N ALA A 137 -5.02 -7.40 -13.30
CA ALA A 137 -4.27 -7.02 -12.12
C ALA A 137 -5.14 -7.06 -10.84
N ALA A 138 -6.40 -6.65 -10.91
CA ALA A 138 -7.32 -6.76 -9.78
C ALA A 138 -7.53 -8.23 -9.37
N LEU A 139 -7.69 -9.14 -10.32
CA LEU A 139 -7.80 -10.58 -10.05
C LEU A 139 -6.52 -11.15 -9.42
N VAL A 140 -5.33 -10.70 -9.88
CA VAL A 140 -4.03 -11.07 -9.27
C VAL A 140 -3.97 -10.63 -7.81
N LEU A 141 -4.53 -9.46 -7.49
CA LEU A 141 -4.48 -8.88 -6.15
C LEU A 141 -5.61 -9.34 -5.22
N THR A 142 -6.52 -10.23 -5.68
CA THR A 142 -7.55 -10.78 -4.78
C THR A 142 -6.95 -11.58 -3.65
N GLY A 143 -7.55 -11.51 -2.46
CA GLY A 143 -7.12 -12.24 -1.27
C GLY A 143 -5.94 -11.61 -0.51
N HIS A 144 -5.30 -10.59 -1.06
CA HIS A 144 -4.32 -9.79 -0.32
C HIS A 144 -5.05 -8.87 0.65
N THR A 145 -4.89 -9.09 1.94
CA THR A 145 -5.67 -8.39 2.97
C THR A 145 -4.84 -8.12 4.22
N VAL A 146 -5.48 -7.63 5.26
CA VAL A 146 -4.87 -7.31 6.54
C VAL A 146 -5.48 -8.17 7.63
N SER A 147 -4.66 -8.80 8.44
CA SER A 147 -5.11 -9.55 9.61
C SER A 147 -5.80 -8.61 10.59
N PRO A 148 -7.07 -8.86 10.96
CA PRO A 148 -7.82 -7.99 11.87
C PRO A 148 -7.28 -8.00 13.31
N THR A 149 -6.51 -9.01 13.67
CA THR A 149 -5.95 -9.18 15.03
C THR A 149 -4.49 -8.80 15.11
N ALA A 150 -3.67 -9.19 14.11
CA ALA A 150 -2.24 -8.91 14.09
C ALA A 150 -1.90 -7.55 13.46
N PHE A 151 -2.82 -6.95 12.69
CA PHE A 151 -2.62 -5.69 11.97
C PHE A 151 -1.42 -5.72 11.02
N THR A 152 -1.21 -6.88 10.41
CA THR A 152 -0.15 -7.12 9.43
C THR A 152 -0.77 -7.64 8.15
N TYR A 153 -0.01 -7.56 7.07
CA TYR A 153 -0.38 -8.21 5.82
C TYR A 153 -0.70 -9.69 6.03
N PHE A 154 -1.73 -10.15 5.34
CA PHE A 154 -2.17 -11.55 5.32
C PHE A 154 -2.68 -11.90 3.93
N PHE A 155 -2.32 -13.09 3.42
CA PHE A 155 -2.87 -13.63 2.20
C PHE A 155 -3.94 -14.67 2.53
N ASP A 156 -5.18 -14.40 2.11
CA ASP A 156 -6.32 -15.30 2.27
C ASP A 156 -6.54 -16.07 0.95
N ALA A 157 -5.98 -17.26 0.86
CA ALA A 157 -6.12 -18.13 -0.31
C ALA A 157 -7.60 -18.49 -0.60
N GLY A 158 -8.46 -18.51 0.42
CA GLY A 158 -9.89 -18.73 0.26
C GLY A 158 -10.60 -17.61 -0.49
N LYS A 159 -10.04 -16.40 -0.50
CA LYS A 159 -10.54 -15.22 -1.19
C LYS A 159 -9.79 -14.90 -2.48
N HIS A 160 -8.74 -15.65 -2.79
CA HIS A 160 -7.99 -15.45 -4.02
C HIS A 160 -8.69 -16.08 -5.23
N ASP A 161 -8.67 -15.36 -6.34
CA ASP A 161 -9.14 -15.87 -7.63
C ASP A 161 -8.09 -16.81 -8.24
N SER A 162 -8.47 -18.05 -8.51
CA SER A 162 -7.58 -19.09 -9.04
C SER A 162 -7.63 -19.24 -10.56
N THR A 163 -8.37 -18.40 -11.28
CA THR A 163 -8.42 -18.42 -12.74
C THR A 163 -7.12 -17.88 -13.35
N ASN A 164 -6.90 -18.14 -14.63
CA ASN A 164 -5.80 -17.52 -15.37
C ASN A 164 -6.08 -16.02 -15.55
N LYS A 165 -5.07 -15.19 -15.39
CA LYS A 165 -5.11 -13.75 -15.58
C LYS A 165 -4.27 -13.43 -16.81
N GLU A 166 -4.89 -12.93 -17.84
CA GLU A 166 -4.26 -12.63 -19.12
C GLU A 166 -4.03 -11.13 -19.26
N PHE A 167 -2.79 -10.75 -19.54
CA PHE A 167 -2.40 -9.36 -19.76
C PHE A 167 -2.13 -9.12 -21.24
N SER A 168 -2.36 -7.90 -21.70
CA SER A 168 -2.18 -7.46 -23.07
C SER A 168 -0.73 -7.53 -23.56
N SER A 169 -0.53 -7.23 -24.84
CA SER A 169 0.80 -7.13 -25.46
C SER A 169 1.69 -6.09 -24.79
N PHE A 170 1.13 -5.06 -24.14
CA PHE A 170 1.89 -4.11 -23.33
C PHE A 170 2.67 -4.81 -22.22
N TYR A 171 2.10 -5.84 -21.61
CA TYR A 171 2.73 -6.72 -20.63
C TYR A 171 3.27 -8.03 -21.26
N SER A 172 3.63 -7.98 -22.56
CA SER A 172 4.20 -9.14 -23.29
C SER A 172 3.27 -10.35 -23.32
N ASN A 173 1.95 -10.13 -23.36
CA ASN A 173 0.93 -11.18 -23.29
C ASN A 173 1.14 -12.15 -22.11
N LYS A 174 1.52 -11.58 -20.96
CA LYS A 174 1.80 -12.38 -19.77
C LYS A 174 0.53 -13.05 -19.27
N ILE A 175 0.62 -14.37 -19.05
CA ILE A 175 -0.41 -15.13 -18.35
C ILE A 175 0.10 -15.47 -16.96
N ILE A 176 -0.69 -15.11 -15.95
CA ILE A 176 -0.47 -15.54 -14.56
C ILE A 176 -1.48 -16.64 -14.29
N THR A 177 -0.98 -17.86 -14.16
CA THR A 177 -1.80 -19.02 -13.82
C THR A 177 -2.21 -18.95 -12.36
N GLY A 178 -3.44 -19.40 -12.06
CA GLY A 178 -3.93 -19.49 -10.69
C GLY A 178 -3.07 -20.43 -9.84
N TYR A 179 -3.01 -20.14 -8.55
CA TYR A 179 -2.37 -20.99 -7.54
C TYR A 179 -3.33 -22.10 -7.10
#